data_50c4263ec5bc3dbdbd47bff9a8f411ce
#
_entry.id   50c4263ec5bc3dbdbd47bff9a8f411ce
#
_cell.length_a   1.000
_cell.length_b   1.000
_cell.length_c   1.000
_cell.angle_alpha   90.00
_cell.angle_beta   90.00
_cell.angle_gamma   90.00
#
_symmetry.space_group_name_H-M   'P 1'
#
loop_
_entity.id
_entity.type
_entity.pdbx_description
1 polymer ?
#
loop_
_entity_poly.entity_id
_entity_poly.type
_entity_poly.pdbx_seq_one_letter_code
_entity_poly.pdbx_strand_id
1 'polypeptide(L)'
;MQIIDLKKILKTGITITSSGTTGQPKKIFQSPRKIRFANKIALDVQQITKKSSILTVCKLDHAGGLLAQTLPAISIGAEVTIKKFNPFSFLKEVNRYTHTHLTPTHCKILMKTKNFKEFKFNKTIITCGSEAVTWDIIKSFVDRNCIFICNWGMTEIGPITINCTFNNPDEVNDLKKGSIDQMTIMGNHFYCNWKIIDNELIVKSDQCVYKNWFNTGDLVSLNSHNELYYNKRKNDTSI
;
A
#
# COMPACT_ATOMS: atom_id res chain seq x y z
N MET A 1 -18.13 -8.64 3.58
CA MET A 1 -17.73 -8.69 5.01
C MET A 1 -18.32 -7.46 5.68
N GLN A 2 -19.06 -7.63 6.77
CA GLN A 2 -19.69 -6.52 7.50
C GLN A 2 -18.70 -5.92 8.51
N ILE A 3 -18.94 -4.68 8.96
CA ILE A 3 -18.05 -4.01 9.95
C ILE A 3 -17.97 -4.80 11.27
N ILE A 4 -19.05 -5.48 11.66
CA ILE A 4 -19.08 -6.34 12.86
C ILE A 4 -18.09 -7.50 12.75
N ASP A 5 -18.01 -8.12 11.56
CA ASP A 5 -17.04 -9.20 11.29
C ASP A 5 -15.60 -8.69 11.34
N LEU A 6 -15.37 -7.47 10.84
CA LEU A 6 -14.06 -6.82 10.85
C LEU A 6 -13.56 -6.54 12.27
N LYS A 7 -14.46 -6.11 13.18
CA LYS A 7 -14.12 -5.94 14.62
C LYS A 7 -13.76 -7.27 15.30
N LYS A 8 -14.38 -8.38 14.89
CA LYS A 8 -14.05 -9.72 15.40
C LYS A 8 -12.62 -10.12 14.99
N ILE A 9 -12.19 -9.80 13.75
CA ILE A 9 -10.84 -10.08 13.26
C ILE A 9 -9.75 -9.48 14.15
N LEU A 10 -9.96 -8.31 14.72
CA LEU A 10 -9.02 -7.68 15.66
C LEU A 10 -8.75 -8.54 16.91
N LYS A 11 -9.70 -9.41 17.28
CA LYS A 11 -9.61 -10.31 18.44
C LYS A 11 -9.16 -11.72 18.09
N THR A 12 -9.58 -12.24 16.93
CA THR A 12 -9.37 -13.65 16.55
C THR A 12 -8.27 -13.85 15.52
N GLY A 13 -7.86 -12.80 14.82
CA GLY A 13 -7.03 -12.92 13.62
C GLY A 13 -7.83 -13.35 12.39
N ILE A 14 -7.15 -13.51 11.27
CA ILE A 14 -7.72 -13.94 10.00
C ILE A 14 -6.68 -14.69 9.16
N THR A 15 -7.13 -15.66 8.38
CA THR A 15 -6.31 -16.27 7.33
C THR A 15 -6.57 -15.56 6.00
N ILE A 16 -5.52 -15.05 5.39
CA ILE A 16 -5.54 -14.41 4.07
C ILE A 16 -4.88 -15.35 3.08
N THR A 17 -5.49 -15.50 1.91
CA THR A 17 -4.91 -16.27 0.81
C THR A 17 -4.08 -15.32 -0.07
N SER A 18 -2.79 -15.58 -0.19
CA SER A 18 -1.93 -14.88 -1.14
C SER A 18 -1.94 -15.59 -2.49
N SER A 19 -1.76 -14.84 -3.57
CA SER A 19 -1.73 -15.40 -4.95
C SER A 19 -0.54 -16.34 -5.21
N GLY A 20 0.44 -16.37 -4.30
CA GLY A 20 1.64 -17.22 -4.39
C GLY A 20 2.43 -17.01 -5.70
N THR A 21 3.67 -16.60 -5.62
CA THR A 21 4.56 -16.45 -6.80
C THR A 21 4.88 -17.79 -7.49
N THR A 22 4.55 -18.91 -6.85
CA THR A 22 4.73 -20.28 -7.36
C THR A 22 3.47 -20.86 -7.99
N GLY A 23 2.41 -20.05 -8.22
CA GLY A 23 1.15 -20.49 -8.80
C GLY A 23 0.18 -21.17 -7.82
N GLN A 24 0.64 -21.59 -6.65
CA GLN A 24 -0.21 -22.20 -5.62
C GLN A 24 -0.57 -21.16 -4.55
N PRO A 25 -1.87 -20.92 -4.29
CA PRO A 25 -2.31 -19.98 -3.25
C PRO A 25 -1.81 -20.41 -1.86
N LYS A 26 -1.16 -19.50 -1.14
CA LYS A 26 -0.71 -19.74 0.22
C LYS A 26 -1.70 -19.16 1.23
N LYS A 27 -2.06 -19.94 2.24
CA LYS A 27 -2.88 -19.48 3.37
C LYS A 27 -1.97 -18.94 4.48
N ILE A 28 -2.06 -17.65 4.76
CA ILE A 28 -1.24 -16.94 5.74
C ILE A 28 -2.11 -16.47 6.89
N PHE A 29 -1.87 -16.99 8.09
CA PHE A 29 -2.60 -16.56 9.29
C PHE A 29 -2.02 -15.27 9.87
N GLN A 30 -2.84 -14.25 9.92
CA GLN A 30 -2.58 -12.97 10.58
C GLN A 30 -3.12 -13.02 11.99
N SER A 31 -2.24 -13.24 12.97
CA SER A 31 -2.66 -13.28 14.37
C SER A 31 -3.07 -11.88 14.87
N PRO A 32 -3.89 -11.78 15.94
CA PRO A 32 -4.26 -10.50 16.53
C PRO A 32 -3.05 -9.63 16.91
N ARG A 33 -1.95 -10.27 17.34
CA ARG A 33 -0.69 -9.55 17.64
C ARG A 33 -0.11 -8.92 16.38
N LYS A 34 0.00 -9.66 15.28
CA LYS A 34 0.54 -9.16 14.01
C LYS A 34 -0.33 -8.04 13.44
N ILE A 35 -1.65 -8.20 13.50
CA ILE A 35 -2.61 -7.17 13.08
C ILE A 35 -2.40 -5.88 13.90
N ARG A 36 -2.19 -5.96 15.22
CA ARG A 36 -1.92 -4.77 16.04
C ARG A 36 -0.64 -4.04 15.62
N PHE A 37 0.44 -4.75 15.32
CA PHE A 37 1.67 -4.12 14.80
C PHE A 37 1.43 -3.48 13.43
N ALA A 38 0.79 -4.18 12.49
CA ALA A 38 0.43 -3.66 11.19
C ALA A 38 -0.45 -2.41 11.29
N ASN A 39 -1.46 -2.43 12.17
CA ASN A 39 -2.34 -1.29 12.40
C ASN A 39 -1.57 -0.07 12.93
N LYS A 40 -0.64 -0.26 13.88
CA LYS A 40 0.17 0.84 14.42
C LYS A 40 0.95 1.54 13.31
N ILE A 41 1.63 0.78 12.45
CA ILE A 41 2.39 1.32 11.33
C ILE A 41 1.47 2.02 10.33
N ALA A 42 0.37 1.39 9.97
CA ALA A 42 -0.57 1.95 9.00
C ALA A 42 -1.25 3.24 9.48
N LEU A 43 -1.56 3.34 10.77
CA LEU A 43 -2.11 4.55 11.39
C LEU A 43 -1.08 5.68 11.40
N ASP A 44 0.16 5.38 11.73
CA ASP A 44 1.27 6.34 11.79
C ASP A 44 1.58 6.89 10.40
N VAL A 45 1.89 6.03 9.43
CA VAL A 45 2.26 6.43 8.06
C VAL A 45 1.17 7.25 7.38
N GLN A 46 -0.09 6.84 7.53
CA GLN A 46 -1.21 7.50 6.87
C GLN A 46 -1.82 8.62 7.72
N GLN A 47 -1.33 8.87 8.93
CA GLN A 47 -1.87 9.88 9.85
C GLN A 47 -3.38 9.69 10.10
N ILE A 48 -3.84 8.41 10.17
CA ILE A 48 -5.25 8.10 10.42
C ILE A 48 -5.58 8.35 11.89
N THR A 49 -6.60 9.14 12.13
CA THR A 49 -7.12 9.48 13.45
C THR A 49 -8.60 9.08 13.59
N LYS A 50 -9.17 9.19 14.79
CA LYS A 50 -10.61 8.97 15.00
C LYS A 50 -11.51 9.91 14.18
N LYS A 51 -10.98 11.06 13.73
CA LYS A 51 -11.70 12.04 12.90
C LYS A 51 -11.58 11.73 11.39
N SER A 52 -10.76 10.75 11.04
CA SER A 52 -10.60 10.34 9.63
C SER A 52 -11.82 9.59 9.13
N SER A 53 -12.14 9.80 7.85
CA SER A 53 -13.17 9.06 7.11
C SER A 53 -12.51 8.32 5.95
N ILE A 54 -12.77 7.02 5.88
CA ILE A 54 -12.08 6.10 4.96
C ILE A 54 -13.06 5.59 3.90
N LEU A 55 -12.67 5.71 2.64
CA LEU A 55 -13.35 5.04 1.53
C LEU A 55 -12.58 3.77 1.13
N THR A 56 -13.09 2.62 1.52
CA THR A 56 -12.55 1.31 1.14
C THR A 56 -13.19 0.83 -0.15
N VAL A 57 -12.38 0.71 -1.21
CA VAL A 57 -12.81 0.20 -2.52
C VAL A 57 -12.02 -1.04 -2.95
N CYS A 58 -10.95 -1.38 -2.26
CA CYS A 58 -10.20 -2.61 -2.45
C CYS A 58 -10.90 -3.81 -1.83
N LYS A 59 -10.69 -5.00 -2.41
CA LYS A 59 -11.23 -6.24 -1.86
C LYS A 59 -10.66 -6.53 -0.47
N LEU A 60 -11.52 -6.97 0.45
CA LEU A 60 -11.16 -7.26 1.84
C LEU A 60 -10.63 -8.69 2.07
N ASP A 61 -10.57 -9.51 1.05
CA ASP A 61 -9.97 -10.83 1.07
C ASP A 61 -8.44 -10.81 0.80
N HIS A 62 -7.89 -9.62 0.52
CA HIS A 62 -6.47 -9.37 0.32
C HIS A 62 -5.86 -8.48 1.42
N ALA A 63 -4.57 -8.70 1.70
CA ALA A 63 -3.84 -7.94 2.72
C ALA A 63 -3.89 -6.42 2.47
N GLY A 64 -3.73 -5.97 1.22
CA GLY A 64 -3.77 -4.55 0.86
C GLY A 64 -5.10 -3.89 1.22
N GLY A 65 -6.24 -4.47 0.83
CA GLY A 65 -7.56 -3.90 1.12
C GLY A 65 -7.94 -3.97 2.60
N LEU A 66 -7.57 -5.05 3.28
CA LEU A 66 -7.96 -5.29 4.66
C LEU A 66 -7.00 -4.65 5.66
N LEU A 67 -5.70 -4.97 5.56
CA LEU A 67 -4.71 -4.63 6.58
C LEU A 67 -4.06 -3.26 6.38
N ALA A 68 -4.05 -2.73 5.14
CA ALA A 68 -3.36 -1.48 4.87
C ALA A 68 -4.12 -0.26 5.41
N GLN A 69 -5.46 -0.28 5.43
CA GLN A 69 -6.23 0.90 5.82
C GLN A 69 -7.52 0.57 6.58
N THR A 70 -8.28 -0.46 6.16
CA THR A 70 -9.63 -0.74 6.70
C THR A 70 -9.58 -1.17 8.17
N LEU A 71 -8.82 -2.20 8.53
CA LEU A 71 -8.68 -2.65 9.93
C LEU A 71 -7.98 -1.63 10.83
N PRO A 72 -6.91 -0.94 10.41
CA PRO A 72 -6.34 0.16 11.16
C PRO A 72 -7.38 1.20 11.57
N ALA A 73 -8.15 1.71 10.60
CA ALA A 73 -9.20 2.70 10.87
C ALA A 73 -10.26 2.21 11.85
N ILE A 74 -10.77 0.98 11.65
CA ILE A 74 -11.75 0.35 12.54
C ILE A 74 -11.18 0.18 13.95
N SER A 75 -9.88 -0.13 14.09
CA SER A 75 -9.24 -0.39 15.39
C SER A 75 -9.25 0.82 16.32
N ILE A 76 -9.32 2.02 15.78
CA ILE A 76 -9.37 3.28 16.54
C ILE A 76 -10.74 3.96 16.50
N GLY A 77 -11.74 3.36 15.82
CA GLY A 77 -13.09 3.91 15.72
C GLY A 77 -13.25 5.04 14.70
N ALA A 78 -12.40 5.13 13.69
CA ALA A 78 -12.59 6.02 12.55
C ALA A 78 -13.77 5.55 11.68
N GLU A 79 -14.35 6.48 10.93
CA GLU A 79 -15.44 6.17 10.00
C GLU A 79 -14.92 5.38 8.80
N VAL A 80 -15.59 4.28 8.44
CA VAL A 80 -15.22 3.44 7.29
C VAL A 80 -16.44 3.14 6.44
N THR A 81 -16.38 3.54 5.18
CA THR A 81 -17.36 3.22 4.15
C THR A 81 -16.76 2.22 3.17
N ILE A 82 -17.41 1.07 2.99
CA ILE A 82 -16.95 0.00 2.10
C ILE A 82 -17.85 -0.03 0.88
N LYS A 83 -17.26 0.10 -0.32
CA LYS A 83 -17.97 0.07 -1.59
C LYS A 83 -17.20 -0.75 -2.61
N LYS A 84 -17.92 -1.30 -3.60
CA LYS A 84 -17.27 -1.88 -4.79
C LYS A 84 -16.66 -0.77 -5.63
N PHE A 85 -15.43 -0.97 -6.11
CA PHE A 85 -14.78 -0.01 -6.99
C PHE A 85 -15.57 0.21 -8.28
N ASN A 86 -15.88 1.47 -8.56
CA ASN A 86 -16.39 1.96 -9.83
C ASN A 86 -15.77 3.34 -10.08
N PRO A 87 -15.05 3.55 -11.21
CA PRO A 87 -14.27 4.76 -11.41
C PRO A 87 -15.11 6.04 -11.45
N PHE A 88 -16.34 5.97 -11.95
CA PHE A 88 -17.21 7.14 -12.06
C PHE A 88 -17.82 7.54 -10.72
N SER A 89 -18.33 6.59 -9.95
CA SER A 89 -18.83 6.87 -8.61
C SER A 89 -17.72 7.24 -7.65
N PHE A 90 -16.53 6.63 -7.78
CA PHE A 90 -15.36 6.97 -6.97
C PHE A 90 -15.00 8.46 -7.11
N LEU A 91 -14.85 9.00 -8.32
CA LEU A 91 -14.53 10.40 -8.52
C LEU A 91 -15.63 11.36 -8.02
N LYS A 92 -16.91 10.95 -8.02
CA LYS A 92 -18.01 11.78 -7.50
C LYS A 92 -17.99 11.91 -5.98
N GLU A 93 -17.38 10.98 -5.26
CA GLU A 93 -17.52 10.90 -3.80
C GLU A 93 -16.21 10.93 -3.02
N VAL A 94 -15.06 10.60 -3.63
CA VAL A 94 -13.79 10.45 -2.91
C VAL A 94 -13.40 11.69 -2.10
N ASN A 95 -13.74 12.89 -2.57
CA ASN A 95 -13.49 14.16 -1.87
C ASN A 95 -14.31 14.37 -0.59
N ARG A 96 -15.24 13.47 -0.27
CA ARG A 96 -15.96 13.43 1.01
C ARG A 96 -15.19 12.63 2.07
N TYR A 97 -14.10 11.97 1.69
CA TYR A 97 -13.29 11.12 2.55
C TYR A 97 -11.88 11.68 2.66
N THR A 98 -11.29 11.46 3.82
CA THR A 98 -9.91 11.87 4.07
C THR A 98 -8.89 10.89 3.51
N HIS A 99 -9.25 9.60 3.42
CA HIS A 99 -8.33 8.54 3.02
C HIS A 99 -8.98 7.52 2.09
N THR A 100 -8.19 6.95 1.20
CA THR A 100 -8.54 5.77 0.42
C THR A 100 -7.29 4.94 0.08
N HIS A 101 -7.47 3.63 -0.12
CA HIS A 101 -6.43 2.74 -0.63
C HIS A 101 -6.79 2.27 -2.02
N LEU A 102 -5.87 2.42 -2.96
CA LEU A 102 -6.00 2.00 -4.36
C LEU A 102 -4.90 1.01 -4.73
N THR A 103 -5.17 0.17 -5.73
CA THR A 103 -4.13 -0.58 -6.43
C THR A 103 -3.65 0.21 -7.65
N PRO A 104 -2.45 -0.05 -8.21
CA PRO A 104 -2.03 0.52 -9.48
C PRO A 104 -3.04 0.29 -10.61
N THR A 105 -3.69 -0.87 -10.63
CA THR A 105 -4.78 -1.17 -11.57
C THR A 105 -5.96 -0.20 -11.41
N HIS A 106 -6.42 0.10 -10.18
CA HIS A 106 -7.45 1.11 -9.94
C HIS A 106 -7.02 2.49 -10.44
N CYS A 107 -5.77 2.88 -10.17
CA CYS A 107 -5.21 4.15 -10.62
C CYS A 107 -5.20 4.26 -12.15
N LYS A 108 -4.72 3.23 -12.84
CA LYS A 108 -4.72 3.19 -14.32
C LYS A 108 -6.13 3.28 -14.91
N ILE A 109 -7.12 2.64 -14.29
CA ILE A 109 -8.53 2.75 -14.71
C ILE A 109 -9.03 4.18 -14.53
N LEU A 110 -8.77 4.83 -13.38
CA LEU A 110 -9.16 6.22 -13.13
C LEU A 110 -8.51 7.16 -14.14
N MET A 111 -7.22 7.04 -14.40
CA MET A 111 -6.47 7.86 -15.36
C MET A 111 -7.03 7.81 -16.77
N LYS A 112 -7.64 6.69 -17.18
CA LYS A 112 -8.31 6.53 -18.48
C LYS A 112 -9.69 7.20 -18.55
N THR A 113 -10.29 7.60 -17.44
CA THR A 113 -11.60 8.24 -17.45
C THR A 113 -11.49 9.70 -17.88
N LYS A 114 -12.44 10.16 -18.71
CA LYS A 114 -12.48 11.56 -19.19
C LYS A 114 -12.48 12.56 -18.01
N ASN A 115 -13.22 12.25 -16.97
CA ASN A 115 -13.38 13.14 -15.81
C ASN A 115 -12.12 13.28 -14.96
N PHE A 116 -11.19 12.31 -15.01
CA PHE A 116 -9.96 12.34 -14.20
C PHE A 116 -9.02 13.48 -14.62
N LYS A 117 -9.02 13.88 -15.90
CA LYS A 117 -8.11 14.92 -16.40
C LYS A 117 -8.27 16.23 -15.64
N GLU A 118 -9.52 16.64 -15.40
CA GLU A 118 -9.86 17.91 -14.73
C GLU A 118 -10.13 17.73 -13.23
N PHE A 119 -10.09 16.49 -12.74
CA PHE A 119 -10.39 16.20 -11.35
C PHE A 119 -9.30 16.76 -10.42
N LYS A 120 -9.71 17.31 -9.29
CA LYS A 120 -8.81 17.71 -8.19
C LYS A 120 -9.26 17.03 -6.90
N PHE A 121 -8.32 16.39 -6.23
CA PHE A 121 -8.53 15.85 -4.90
C PHE A 121 -8.52 16.97 -3.86
N ASN A 122 -9.27 16.79 -2.79
CA ASN A 122 -9.29 17.72 -1.65
C ASN A 122 -8.26 17.30 -0.58
N LYS A 123 -6.98 17.23 -0.97
CA LYS A 123 -5.90 16.72 -0.09
C LYS A 123 -6.16 15.32 0.45
N THR A 124 -6.97 14.52 -0.25
CA THR A 124 -7.22 13.13 0.13
C THR A 124 -5.90 12.35 0.17
N ILE A 125 -5.66 11.61 1.24
CA ILE A 125 -4.49 10.72 1.38
C ILE A 125 -4.81 9.42 0.65
N ILE A 126 -4.04 9.13 -0.39
CA ILE A 126 -4.19 7.94 -1.24
C ILE A 126 -2.99 7.03 -1.05
N THR A 127 -3.20 5.89 -0.40
CA THR A 127 -2.18 4.84 -0.31
C THR A 127 -2.31 3.90 -1.50
N CYS A 128 -1.21 3.59 -2.18
CA CYS A 128 -1.21 2.74 -3.37
C CYS A 128 -0.11 1.66 -3.27
N GLY A 129 -0.49 0.42 -3.55
CA GLY A 129 0.44 -0.73 -3.50
C GLY A 129 -0.21 -2.02 -4.01
N SER A 130 0.37 -3.14 -3.65
CA SER A 130 0.08 -4.52 -4.12
C SER A 130 0.70 -4.88 -5.47
N GLU A 131 1.12 -3.91 -6.25
CA GLU A 131 1.84 -4.02 -7.51
C GLU A 131 2.84 -2.86 -7.59
N ALA A 132 3.78 -2.89 -8.54
CA ALA A 132 4.71 -1.79 -8.78
C ALA A 132 3.97 -0.48 -9.15
N VAL A 133 4.26 0.58 -8.41
CA VAL A 133 3.63 1.90 -8.58
C VAL A 133 4.53 2.77 -9.46
N THR A 134 4.14 2.98 -10.72
CA THR A 134 4.95 3.74 -11.68
C THR A 134 4.97 5.23 -11.39
N TRP A 135 6.02 5.94 -11.83
CA TRP A 135 6.14 7.38 -11.71
C TRP A 135 4.97 8.14 -12.37
N ASP A 136 4.42 7.61 -13.46
CA ASP A 136 3.27 8.23 -14.14
C ASP A 136 2.01 8.20 -13.26
N ILE A 137 1.81 7.12 -12.51
CA ILE A 137 0.72 7.04 -11.52
C ILE A 137 0.94 8.08 -10.43
N ILE A 138 2.12 8.09 -9.79
CA ILE A 138 2.44 9.02 -8.71
C ILE A 138 2.20 10.45 -9.16
N LYS A 139 2.84 10.85 -10.26
CA LYS A 139 2.73 12.20 -10.81
C LYS A 139 1.29 12.56 -11.15
N SER A 140 0.56 11.67 -11.84
CA SER A 140 -0.83 11.94 -12.24
C SER A 140 -1.75 12.23 -11.07
N PHE A 141 -1.53 11.59 -9.94
CA PHE A 141 -2.34 11.79 -8.73
C PHE A 141 -1.88 13.03 -7.95
N VAL A 142 -0.59 13.19 -7.76
CA VAL A 142 -0.03 14.32 -7.00
C VAL A 142 -0.30 15.66 -7.70
N ASP A 143 -0.19 15.74 -9.03
CA ASP A 143 -0.57 16.93 -9.83
C ASP A 143 -2.06 17.31 -9.65
N ARG A 144 -2.87 16.38 -9.13
CA ARG A 144 -4.29 16.56 -8.83
C ARG A 144 -4.57 16.83 -7.36
N ASN A 145 -3.57 17.29 -6.62
CA ASN A 145 -3.71 17.77 -5.25
C ASN A 145 -4.11 16.69 -4.22
N CYS A 146 -3.67 15.43 -4.39
CA CYS A 146 -3.72 14.44 -3.33
C CYS A 146 -2.37 14.34 -2.61
N ILE A 147 -2.38 13.77 -1.41
CA ILE A 147 -1.18 13.22 -0.77
C ILE A 147 -1.09 11.76 -1.21
N PHE A 148 0.00 11.36 -1.83
CA PHE A 148 0.14 10.03 -2.39
C PHE A 148 1.22 9.23 -1.66
N ILE A 149 0.86 8.03 -1.17
CA ILE A 149 1.76 7.15 -0.44
C ILE A 149 1.98 5.89 -1.27
N CYS A 150 3.18 5.75 -1.83
CA CYS A 150 3.64 4.47 -2.35
C CYS A 150 3.86 3.52 -1.18
N ASN A 151 3.34 2.31 -1.31
CA ASN A 151 3.34 1.33 -0.24
C ASN A 151 3.84 -0.01 -0.76
N TRP A 152 4.91 -0.50 -0.17
CA TRP A 152 5.37 -1.87 -0.35
C TRP A 152 5.09 -2.70 0.90
N GLY A 153 4.66 -3.90 0.67
CA GLY A 153 4.41 -4.91 1.68
C GLY A 153 3.90 -6.21 1.07
N MET A 154 3.88 -7.26 1.84
CA MET A 154 3.42 -8.59 1.44
C MET A 154 2.48 -9.14 2.50
N THR A 155 1.67 -10.16 2.13
CA THR A 155 0.81 -10.84 3.11
C THR A 155 1.64 -11.41 4.27
N GLU A 156 2.84 -11.89 4.00
CA GLU A 156 3.76 -12.47 4.98
C GLU A 156 4.40 -11.43 5.92
N ILE A 157 4.63 -10.22 5.42
CA ILE A 157 5.42 -9.19 6.10
C ILE A 157 4.52 -8.16 6.77
N GLY A 158 3.34 -7.93 6.22
CA GLY A 158 2.44 -6.84 6.55
C GLY A 158 2.46 -5.71 5.51
N PRO A 159 1.40 -4.91 5.44
CA PRO A 159 1.31 -3.78 4.54
C PRO A 159 2.13 -2.59 5.06
N ILE A 160 2.46 -1.66 4.17
CA ILE A 160 3.09 -0.36 4.49
C ILE A 160 4.44 -0.52 5.22
N THR A 161 5.10 -1.65 5.01
CA THR A 161 6.39 -1.96 5.65
C THR A 161 7.50 -1.06 5.14
N ILE A 162 7.50 -0.75 3.84
CA ILE A 162 8.35 0.25 3.21
C ILE A 162 7.46 1.19 2.43
N ASN A 163 7.67 2.49 2.55
CA ASN A 163 6.81 3.47 1.92
C ASN A 163 7.55 4.76 1.57
N CYS A 164 6.91 5.54 0.69
CA CYS A 164 7.32 6.88 0.33
C CYS A 164 6.09 7.76 0.17
N THR A 165 6.09 8.94 0.79
CA THR A 165 4.99 9.90 0.73
C THR A 165 5.35 11.07 -0.18
N PHE A 166 4.41 11.47 -1.01
CA PHE A 166 4.49 12.62 -1.91
C PHE A 166 3.36 13.60 -1.61
N ASN A 167 3.72 14.80 -1.15
CA ASN A 167 2.77 15.84 -0.76
C ASN A 167 2.51 16.85 -1.88
N ASN A 168 3.46 16.99 -2.80
CA ASN A 168 3.43 17.98 -3.87
C ASN A 168 4.24 17.50 -5.09
N PRO A 169 4.06 18.14 -6.28
CA PRO A 169 4.76 17.77 -7.50
C PRO A 169 6.28 17.94 -7.45
N ASP A 170 6.81 18.85 -6.63
CA ASP A 170 8.25 19.09 -6.54
C ASP A 170 8.95 17.88 -5.91
N GLU A 171 8.38 17.31 -4.86
CA GLU A 171 8.87 16.06 -4.24
C GLU A 171 8.91 14.90 -5.25
N VAL A 172 7.91 14.80 -6.14
CA VAL A 172 7.89 13.79 -7.21
C VAL A 172 9.03 14.01 -8.20
N ASN A 173 9.23 15.27 -8.60
CA ASN A 173 10.26 15.62 -9.58
C ASN A 173 11.66 15.37 -9.03
N ASP A 174 11.90 15.71 -7.76
CA ASP A 174 13.20 15.57 -7.12
C ASP A 174 13.58 14.10 -6.92
N LEU A 175 12.66 13.29 -6.38
CA LEU A 175 12.87 11.85 -6.24
C LEU A 175 13.03 11.15 -7.58
N LYS A 176 12.28 11.56 -8.61
CA LYS A 176 12.40 10.99 -9.95
C LYS A 176 13.76 11.28 -10.61
N LYS A 177 14.35 12.46 -10.39
CA LYS A 177 15.70 12.80 -10.87
C LYS A 177 16.78 11.89 -10.29
N GLY A 178 16.62 11.48 -9.02
CA GLY A 178 17.51 10.55 -8.32
C GLY A 178 17.25 9.08 -8.64
N SER A 179 16.20 8.77 -9.44
CA SER A 179 15.81 7.38 -9.70
C SER A 179 16.83 6.65 -10.58
N ILE A 180 17.02 5.36 -10.27
CA ILE A 180 17.86 4.46 -11.04
C ILE A 180 17.03 3.97 -12.24
N ASP A 181 17.47 4.25 -13.47
CA ASP A 181 16.97 3.68 -14.74
C ASP A 181 15.44 3.51 -14.83
N GLN A 182 14.66 4.54 -14.51
CA GLN A 182 13.18 4.52 -14.51
C GLN A 182 12.53 3.48 -13.60
N MET A 183 13.29 2.90 -12.68
CA MET A 183 12.78 1.91 -11.73
C MET A 183 11.67 2.51 -10.85
N THR A 184 10.81 1.62 -10.35
CA THR A 184 9.73 1.99 -9.44
C THR A 184 10.25 2.16 -8.03
N ILE A 185 9.98 3.31 -7.40
CA ILE A 185 10.32 3.52 -6.00
C ILE A 185 9.48 2.59 -5.10
N MET A 186 10.16 1.85 -4.21
CA MET A 186 9.51 1.13 -3.12
C MET A 186 9.32 2.02 -1.91
N GLY A 187 10.32 2.82 -1.58
CA GLY A 187 10.27 3.78 -0.49
C GLY A 187 11.62 4.18 0.07
N ASN A 188 11.56 5.15 0.98
CA ASN A 188 12.66 5.69 1.75
C ASN A 188 12.36 5.71 3.26
N HIS A 189 11.19 5.22 3.68
CA HIS A 189 10.82 5.01 5.07
C HIS A 189 10.60 3.52 5.33
N PHE A 190 11.27 2.99 6.37
CA PHE A 190 11.38 1.56 6.65
C PHE A 190 10.84 1.24 8.05
N TYR A 191 9.78 0.44 8.11
CA TYR A 191 9.20 -0.11 9.35
C TYR A 191 9.61 -1.56 9.59
N CYS A 192 10.78 -1.92 9.08
CA CYS A 192 11.40 -3.22 9.24
C CYS A 192 12.92 -3.10 9.30
N ASN A 193 13.58 -4.10 9.88
CA ASN A 193 14.99 -4.33 9.59
C ASN A 193 15.09 -4.94 8.20
N TRP A 194 16.03 -4.47 7.40
CA TRP A 194 16.21 -4.96 6.04
C TRP A 194 17.68 -5.08 5.68
N LYS A 195 17.97 -5.89 4.69
CA LYS A 195 19.27 -6.05 4.05
C LYS A 195 19.08 -6.50 2.61
N ILE A 196 20.10 -6.29 1.80
CA ILE A 196 20.14 -6.76 0.41
C ILE A 196 21.23 -7.82 0.32
N ILE A 197 20.89 -9.01 -0.19
CA ILE A 197 21.83 -10.09 -0.48
C ILE A 197 21.54 -10.55 -1.91
N ASP A 198 22.56 -10.55 -2.77
CA ASP A 198 22.43 -10.90 -4.19
C ASP A 198 21.30 -10.13 -4.88
N ASN A 199 21.22 -8.83 -4.60
CA ASN A 199 20.16 -7.91 -5.02
C ASN A 199 18.76 -8.26 -4.50
N GLU A 200 18.56 -9.31 -3.71
CA GLU A 200 17.28 -9.66 -3.10
C GLU A 200 17.07 -8.91 -1.79
N LEU A 201 15.89 -8.31 -1.65
CA LEU A 201 15.45 -7.69 -0.40
C LEU A 201 15.10 -8.77 0.62
N ILE A 202 15.72 -8.71 1.79
CA ILE A 202 15.46 -9.61 2.91
C ILE A 202 15.04 -8.76 4.10
N VAL A 203 13.92 -9.10 4.74
CA VAL A 203 13.31 -8.28 5.78
C VAL A 203 13.01 -9.06 7.06
N LYS A 204 12.92 -8.31 8.17
CA LYS A 204 12.47 -8.81 9.47
C LYS A 204 11.72 -7.70 10.18
N SER A 205 10.50 -7.99 10.66
CA SER A 205 9.70 -7.03 11.43
C SER A 205 8.74 -7.74 12.39
N ASP A 206 8.19 -7.00 13.35
CA ASP A 206 7.22 -7.52 14.32
C ASP A 206 5.85 -7.83 13.68
N GLN A 207 5.51 -7.19 12.58
CA GLN A 207 4.30 -7.50 11.81
C GLN A 207 4.48 -8.72 10.88
N CYS A 208 5.72 -9.16 10.60
CA CYS A 208 5.98 -10.35 9.80
C CYS A 208 5.46 -11.61 10.48
N VAL A 209 4.80 -12.50 9.74
CA VAL A 209 4.29 -13.78 10.28
C VAL A 209 5.40 -14.76 10.63
N TYR A 210 6.58 -14.58 10.03
CA TYR A 210 7.79 -15.36 10.35
C TYR A 210 8.64 -14.65 11.41
N LYS A 211 9.29 -15.43 12.28
CA LYS A 211 10.16 -14.91 13.35
C LYS A 211 11.55 -14.51 12.84
N ASN A 212 12.02 -15.19 11.81
CA ASN A 212 13.34 -15.01 11.23
C ASN A 212 13.33 -14.05 10.06
N TRP A 213 14.52 -13.74 9.53
CA TRP A 213 14.66 -13.03 8.28
C TRP A 213 13.88 -13.73 7.16
N PHE A 214 13.15 -12.94 6.38
CA PHE A 214 12.30 -13.43 5.31
C PHE A 214 12.82 -12.95 3.95
N ASN A 215 13.09 -13.92 3.07
CA ASN A 215 13.46 -13.66 1.68
C ASN A 215 12.21 -13.24 0.90
N THR A 216 12.17 -12.02 0.42
CA THR A 216 10.97 -11.48 -0.23
C THR A 216 10.78 -11.98 -1.65
N GLY A 217 11.86 -12.38 -2.31
CA GLY A 217 11.90 -12.67 -3.74
C GLY A 217 11.86 -11.41 -4.62
N ASP A 218 11.86 -10.20 -4.03
CA ASP A 218 11.95 -8.95 -4.76
C ASP A 218 13.42 -8.54 -4.93
N LEU A 219 13.85 -8.36 -6.18
CA LEU A 219 15.15 -7.80 -6.51
C LEU A 219 15.05 -6.29 -6.50
N VAL A 220 16.02 -5.66 -5.85
CA VAL A 220 15.98 -4.23 -5.53
C VAL A 220 17.33 -3.56 -5.77
N SER A 221 17.31 -2.25 -5.90
CA SER A 221 18.48 -1.38 -5.91
C SER A 221 18.32 -0.26 -4.89
N LEU A 222 19.43 0.15 -4.28
CA LEU A 222 19.49 1.24 -3.33
C LEU A 222 20.33 2.37 -3.94
N ASN A 223 19.82 3.61 -3.92
CA ASN A 223 20.63 4.75 -4.34
C ASN A 223 21.39 5.38 -3.17
N SER A 224 22.20 6.39 -3.47
CA SER A 224 23.01 7.12 -2.48
C SER A 224 22.19 7.89 -1.44
N HIS A 225 20.91 8.13 -1.67
CA HIS A 225 19.99 8.82 -0.78
C HIS A 225 19.19 7.86 0.12
N ASN A 226 19.57 6.58 0.16
CA ASN A 226 18.88 5.54 0.92
C ASN A 226 17.42 5.31 0.46
N GLU A 227 17.18 5.45 -0.85
CA GLU A 227 15.90 5.19 -1.49
C GLU A 227 15.95 3.83 -2.16
N LEU A 228 14.98 2.99 -1.85
CA LEU A 228 14.89 1.62 -2.36
C LEU A 228 13.98 1.57 -3.59
N TYR A 229 14.48 0.93 -4.63
CA TYR A 229 13.80 0.76 -5.93
C TYR A 229 13.54 -0.70 -6.22
N TYR A 230 12.36 -0.99 -6.76
CA TYR A 230 11.97 -2.33 -7.21
C TYR A 230 12.45 -2.56 -8.63
N ASN A 231 13.19 -3.64 -8.85
CA ASN A 231 13.68 -4.03 -10.16
C ASN A 231 12.73 -5.05 -10.81
N LYS A 232 12.62 -6.22 -10.21
CA LYS A 232 11.75 -7.32 -10.66
C LYS A 232 11.56 -8.37 -9.58
N ARG A 233 10.70 -9.33 -9.85
CA ARG A 233 10.58 -10.55 -9.04
C ARG A 233 11.64 -11.57 -9.45
N LYS A 234 12.28 -12.25 -8.47
CA LYS A 234 13.36 -13.23 -8.71
C LYS A 234 12.95 -14.37 -9.65
N ASN A 235 11.69 -14.78 -9.57
CA ASN A 235 11.12 -15.87 -10.36
C ASN A 235 10.24 -15.37 -11.54
N ASP A 236 10.29 -14.10 -11.85
CA ASP A 236 9.55 -13.54 -12.98
C ASP A 236 10.36 -13.81 -14.27
N THR A 237 9.95 -14.84 -15.00
CA THR A 237 10.54 -15.24 -16.28
C THR A 237 9.92 -14.49 -17.47
N SER A 238 9.03 -13.54 -17.22
CA SER A 238 8.48 -12.68 -18.26
C SER A 238 9.56 -11.68 -18.73
N ILE A 239 10.19 -12.04 -19.83
CA ILE A 239 11.01 -11.15 -20.68
C ILE A 239 10.06 -10.42 -21.63
#